data_1688aff3943923ec8a42a16897e19674
#
_entry.id   1688aff3943923ec8a42a16897e19674
#
_cell.length_a   1.000
_cell.length_b   1.000
_cell.length_c   1.000
_cell.angle_alpha   90.00
_cell.angle_beta   90.00
_cell.angle_gamma   90.00
#
_symmetry.space_group_name_H-M   'P 1'
#
loop_
_entity.id
_entity.type
_entity.pdbx_description
1 polymer ?
#
loop_
_entity_poly.entity_id
_entity_poly.type
_entity_poly.pdbx_seq_one_letter_code
_entity_poly.pdbx_strand_id
1 'polypeptide(L)'
;MKKLLIAATVVLVSSSPLVLLPMEKELTLTPKQVQKLTQNTTASLTQFKQVPKNPRTITTILTYKNKDLTEFKTSIQADTKLSISAIFWNAKGEPVFQLQDGDYVAASQKSIVDDSIYNQKPVDMTFWTKDGLTVYKEPYVLGTEKADSKLASFKPIKVSKAAQTHAGTYYLVDGEGWINASDLSRIDNRIEAVQKVLNEKYNNQERISVYVKQLDTDRVAAINDEKSMYAASVAKLGVLYYAQERLSQKKLSLSDEYQYTSAVNGFPGAYDPDGSGKISKMPDDKNYSLENLLKAVAQNSDNVATNILGYYVTNQYDKAFQKSVDKAAATSWNMDKKELTARAAGTLMEAIYRQNGDIITYLSSTDYDGERISKNIDVPVAHKIGDAYDFKHDVAIVYADSPFILSIFTDKEGYDKITSIADDVYGILK
;
A
#
# COMPACT_ATOMS: atom_id res chain seq x y z
N MET A 1 -51.87 -4.27 6.37
CA MET A 1 -51.62 -5.55 7.05
C MET A 1 -50.67 -6.36 6.16
N LYS A 2 -49.37 -6.44 6.53
CA LYS A 2 -48.37 -7.23 5.77
C LYS A 2 -48.44 -8.67 6.27
N LYS A 3 -48.79 -9.60 5.39
CA LYS A 3 -48.75 -11.05 5.65
C LYS A 3 -47.30 -11.55 5.55
N LEU A 4 -46.77 -12.03 6.63
CA LEU A 4 -45.44 -12.73 6.64
C LEU A 4 -45.74 -14.24 6.56
N LEU A 5 -45.31 -14.87 5.46
CA LEU A 5 -45.35 -16.33 5.31
C LEU A 5 -44.07 -16.89 5.94
N ILE A 6 -44.23 -17.67 7.04
CA ILE A 6 -43.13 -18.46 7.60
C ILE A 6 -43.45 -19.92 7.28
N ALA A 7 -42.68 -20.53 6.39
CA ALA A 7 -42.71 -21.96 6.12
C ALA A 7 -41.79 -22.67 7.12
N ALA A 8 -42.35 -23.43 8.03
CA ALA A 8 -41.62 -24.35 8.90
C ALA A 8 -41.63 -25.74 8.26
N THR A 9 -40.50 -26.21 7.74
CA THR A 9 -40.36 -27.57 7.22
C THR A 9 -39.94 -28.49 8.37
N VAL A 10 -40.84 -29.33 8.83
CA VAL A 10 -40.51 -30.44 9.73
C VAL A 10 -40.28 -31.69 8.88
N VAL A 11 -39.04 -32.19 8.86
CA VAL A 11 -38.70 -33.46 8.22
C VAL A 11 -38.88 -34.58 9.23
N LEU A 12 -39.94 -35.34 9.10
CA LEU A 12 -40.10 -36.66 9.75
C LEU A 12 -39.82 -37.75 8.72
N VAL A 13 -38.74 -38.50 8.93
CA VAL A 13 -38.48 -39.73 8.17
C VAL A 13 -39.22 -40.87 8.82
N SER A 14 -40.30 -41.33 8.20
CA SER A 14 -40.82 -42.67 8.41
C SER A 14 -41.35 -43.23 7.11
N SER A 15 -40.89 -44.41 6.76
CA SER A 15 -41.24 -45.19 5.59
C SER A 15 -42.66 -45.72 5.67
N SER A 16 -43.63 -45.04 5.04
CA SER A 16 -44.93 -45.59 4.59
C SER A 16 -45.66 -44.53 3.74
N PRO A 17 -46.35 -44.92 2.66
CA PRO A 17 -47.05 -43.97 1.81
C PRO A 17 -48.36 -43.53 2.46
N LEU A 18 -48.40 -42.31 2.98
CA LEU A 18 -49.64 -41.68 3.42
C LEU A 18 -50.06 -40.63 2.41
N VAL A 19 -51.28 -40.80 1.89
CA VAL A 19 -51.99 -39.83 1.06
C VAL A 19 -52.22 -38.56 1.89
N LEU A 20 -51.57 -37.50 1.57
CA LEU A 20 -51.76 -36.18 2.16
C LEU A 20 -52.95 -35.48 1.47
N LEU A 21 -54.06 -35.36 2.19
CA LEU A 21 -55.08 -34.36 1.90
C LEU A 21 -54.57 -32.99 2.42
N PRO A 22 -54.70 -31.91 1.68
CA PRO A 22 -54.29 -30.59 2.15
C PRO A 22 -55.30 -30.08 3.17
N MET A 23 -54.99 -30.10 4.43
CA MET A 23 -55.65 -29.28 5.43
C MET A 23 -54.70 -28.10 5.74
N GLU A 24 -54.93 -27.00 5.02
CA GLU A 24 -54.39 -25.70 5.45
C GLU A 24 -55.17 -25.24 6.68
N LYS A 25 -54.57 -25.42 7.86
CA LYS A 25 -55.02 -24.78 9.07
C LYS A 25 -54.21 -23.52 9.27
N GLU A 26 -54.76 -22.36 8.94
CA GLU A 26 -54.16 -21.05 9.26
C GLU A 26 -53.97 -20.98 10.80
N LEU A 27 -52.76 -21.10 11.27
CA LEU A 27 -52.36 -20.84 12.64
C LEU A 27 -52.27 -19.30 12.83
N THR A 28 -53.31 -18.69 13.34
CA THR A 28 -53.29 -17.28 13.76
C THR A 28 -52.62 -17.18 15.13
N LEU A 29 -51.31 -16.88 15.13
CA LEU A 29 -50.56 -16.59 16.35
C LEU A 29 -50.82 -15.18 16.84
N THR A 30 -51.13 -14.97 18.10
CA THR A 30 -51.19 -13.64 18.69
C THR A 30 -49.81 -12.95 18.70
N PRO A 31 -49.74 -11.62 18.69
CA PRO A 31 -48.47 -10.87 18.74
C PRO A 31 -47.58 -11.31 19.92
N LYS A 32 -48.14 -11.64 21.07
CA LYS A 32 -47.43 -12.18 22.24
C LYS A 32 -46.84 -13.58 21.99
N GLN A 33 -47.54 -14.44 21.26
CA GLN A 33 -47.04 -15.77 20.90
C GLN A 33 -45.96 -15.71 19.87
N VAL A 34 -46.08 -14.79 18.86
CA VAL A 34 -45.03 -14.53 17.89
C VAL A 34 -43.79 -13.98 18.59
N GLN A 35 -43.92 -13.01 19.50
CA GLN A 35 -42.83 -12.48 20.30
C GLN A 35 -42.13 -13.54 21.16
N LYS A 36 -42.91 -14.42 21.80
CA LYS A 36 -42.38 -15.51 22.62
C LYS A 36 -41.63 -16.57 21.78
N LEU A 37 -42.17 -16.91 20.59
CA LEU A 37 -41.52 -17.82 19.65
C LEU A 37 -40.24 -17.22 19.09
N THR A 38 -40.27 -15.94 18.72
CA THR A 38 -39.09 -15.24 18.22
C THR A 38 -38.01 -15.10 19.29
N GLN A 39 -38.37 -14.78 20.53
CA GLN A 39 -37.42 -14.70 21.65
C GLN A 39 -36.82 -16.05 21.97
N ASN A 40 -37.63 -17.14 22.01
CA ASN A 40 -37.15 -18.49 22.27
C ASN A 40 -36.26 -19.03 21.13
N THR A 41 -36.57 -18.69 19.88
CA THR A 41 -35.74 -19.10 18.72
C THR A 41 -34.41 -18.38 18.72
N THR A 42 -34.40 -17.09 19.02
CA THR A 42 -33.15 -16.27 19.09
C THR A 42 -32.30 -16.70 20.30
N ALA A 43 -32.90 -16.96 21.44
CA ALA A 43 -32.20 -17.51 22.62
C ALA A 43 -31.60 -18.89 22.33
N SER A 44 -32.35 -19.76 21.66
CA SER A 44 -31.91 -21.11 21.29
C SER A 44 -30.72 -21.15 20.33
N LEU A 45 -30.58 -20.12 19.44
CA LEU A 45 -29.49 -20.02 18.49
C LEU A 45 -28.17 -19.48 19.09
N THR A 46 -28.24 -18.90 20.29
CA THR A 46 -27.08 -18.29 20.96
C THR A 46 -26.65 -19.04 22.22
N GLN A 47 -27.17 -20.24 22.45
CA GLN A 47 -26.88 -21.04 23.62
C GLN A 47 -26.24 -22.37 23.21
N PHE A 48 -25.31 -22.88 24.04
CA PHE A 48 -24.74 -24.19 23.87
C PHE A 48 -25.77 -25.28 24.26
N LYS A 49 -25.80 -26.36 23.47
CA LYS A 49 -26.61 -27.56 23.76
C LYS A 49 -25.77 -28.71 24.33
N GLN A 50 -24.45 -28.58 24.23
CA GLN A 50 -23.47 -29.56 24.74
C GLN A 50 -22.20 -28.80 25.16
N VAL A 51 -21.35 -29.47 25.93
CA VAL A 51 -20.05 -28.92 26.32
C VAL A 51 -19.15 -28.81 25.09
N PRO A 52 -18.62 -27.65 24.77
CA PRO A 52 -17.66 -27.46 23.68
C PRO A 52 -16.35 -28.20 23.99
N LYS A 53 -15.62 -28.59 22.92
CA LYS A 53 -14.36 -29.33 23.05
C LYS A 53 -13.22 -28.48 23.60
N ASN A 54 -13.15 -27.24 23.20
CA ASN A 54 -12.10 -26.30 23.62
C ASN A 54 -12.71 -24.91 23.96
N PRO A 55 -13.47 -24.83 25.08
CA PRO A 55 -14.20 -23.63 25.44
C PRO A 55 -13.27 -22.50 25.85
N ARG A 56 -13.48 -21.29 25.27
CA ARG A 56 -12.76 -20.05 25.55
C ARG A 56 -13.74 -18.89 25.70
N THR A 57 -13.48 -18.00 26.66
CA THR A 57 -14.21 -16.73 26.78
C THR A 57 -13.77 -15.75 25.70
N ILE A 58 -14.74 -15.05 25.09
CA ILE A 58 -14.47 -13.94 24.15
C ILE A 58 -14.78 -12.56 24.75
N THR A 59 -15.42 -12.56 25.90
CA THR A 59 -15.68 -11.38 26.74
C THR A 59 -15.48 -11.76 28.19
N THR A 60 -15.36 -10.78 29.08
CA THR A 60 -15.43 -11.03 30.51
C THR A 60 -16.77 -11.62 30.87
N ILE A 61 -16.78 -12.74 31.60
CA ILE A 61 -17.98 -13.44 32.08
C ILE A 61 -18.04 -13.48 33.59
N LEU A 62 -19.26 -13.56 34.15
CA LEU A 62 -19.49 -13.71 35.59
C LEU A 62 -19.58 -15.17 35.97
N THR A 63 -19.02 -15.55 37.14
CA THR A 63 -19.18 -16.85 37.75
C THR A 63 -20.10 -16.80 38.95
N TYR A 64 -20.76 -17.91 39.24
CA TYR A 64 -21.76 -18.03 40.26
C TYR A 64 -21.55 -19.31 41.07
N LYS A 65 -22.00 -19.31 42.36
CA LYS A 65 -21.90 -20.48 43.24
C LYS A 65 -22.98 -21.51 42.96
N ASN A 66 -24.06 -21.17 42.27
CA ASN A 66 -25.18 -22.04 41.98
C ASN A 66 -25.59 -22.02 40.51
N LYS A 67 -26.24 -23.09 40.05
CA LYS A 67 -26.69 -23.28 38.67
C LYS A 67 -27.76 -22.28 38.22
N ASP A 68 -28.49 -21.67 39.17
CA ASP A 68 -29.53 -20.69 38.84
C ASP A 68 -28.98 -19.31 38.61
N LEU A 69 -27.65 -19.12 38.69
CA LEU A 69 -26.89 -17.91 38.45
C LEU A 69 -27.39 -16.72 39.32
N THR A 70 -27.74 -17.00 40.57
CA THR A 70 -28.27 -15.99 41.51
C THR A 70 -27.24 -15.54 42.55
N GLU A 71 -26.24 -16.38 42.86
CA GLU A 71 -25.19 -16.08 43.82
C GLU A 71 -23.87 -15.79 43.11
N PHE A 72 -23.63 -14.51 42.83
CA PHE A 72 -22.38 -14.05 42.18
C PHE A 72 -21.15 -14.45 43.05
N LYS A 73 -20.08 -14.89 42.38
CA LYS A 73 -18.79 -15.19 43.00
C LYS A 73 -17.67 -14.27 42.52
N THR A 74 -17.35 -14.30 41.23
CA THR A 74 -16.28 -13.52 40.62
C THR A 74 -16.48 -13.37 39.11
N SER A 75 -15.44 -12.91 38.39
CA SER A 75 -15.46 -12.85 36.95
C SER A 75 -14.24 -13.55 36.35
N ILE A 76 -14.39 -14.06 35.12
CA ILE A 76 -13.32 -14.62 34.29
C ILE A 76 -13.10 -13.63 33.12
N GLN A 77 -11.87 -13.27 32.88
CA GLN A 77 -11.52 -12.31 31.81
C GLN A 77 -11.74 -12.95 30.42
N ALA A 78 -11.83 -12.09 29.39
CA ALA A 78 -11.78 -12.52 28.01
C ALA A 78 -10.50 -13.33 27.71
N ASP A 79 -10.51 -14.11 26.65
CA ASP A 79 -9.40 -14.94 26.18
C ASP A 79 -8.88 -15.98 27.20
N THR A 80 -9.77 -16.43 28.09
CA THR A 80 -9.47 -17.44 29.09
C THR A 80 -10.04 -18.79 28.64
N LYS A 81 -9.21 -19.86 28.67
CA LYS A 81 -9.64 -21.22 28.46
C LYS A 81 -10.48 -21.68 29.68
N LEU A 82 -11.64 -22.26 29.42
CA LEU A 82 -12.51 -22.78 30.46
C LEU A 82 -12.35 -24.31 30.63
N SER A 83 -12.35 -24.76 31.87
CA SER A 83 -12.41 -26.16 32.18
C SER A 83 -13.84 -26.49 32.65
N ILE A 84 -14.67 -26.99 31.71
CA ILE A 84 -16.08 -27.28 31.92
C ILE A 84 -16.24 -28.77 32.29
N SER A 85 -16.92 -29.05 33.40
CA SER A 85 -17.21 -30.41 33.83
C SER A 85 -18.55 -30.95 33.30
N ALA A 86 -19.57 -30.07 33.20
CA ALA A 86 -20.91 -30.49 32.78
C ALA A 86 -21.73 -29.31 32.27
N ILE A 87 -22.84 -29.61 31.60
CA ILE A 87 -23.91 -28.68 31.25
C ILE A 87 -25.17 -29.01 32.00
N PHE A 88 -25.82 -28.02 32.58
CA PHE A 88 -27.08 -28.11 33.32
C PHE A 88 -28.08 -27.11 32.76
N TRP A 89 -29.32 -27.23 33.24
CA TRP A 89 -30.38 -26.28 32.96
C TRP A 89 -30.79 -25.59 34.27
N ASN A 90 -30.86 -24.27 34.26
CA ASN A 90 -31.31 -23.50 35.41
C ASN A 90 -32.86 -23.54 35.56
N ALA A 91 -33.40 -22.96 36.63
CA ALA A 91 -34.83 -22.88 36.87
C ALA A 91 -35.63 -22.13 35.77
N LYS A 92 -34.95 -21.33 34.95
CA LYS A 92 -35.56 -20.62 33.80
C LYS A 92 -35.50 -21.43 32.50
N GLY A 93 -34.92 -22.64 32.51
CA GLY A 93 -34.71 -23.45 31.33
C GLY A 93 -33.58 -22.95 30.42
N GLU A 94 -32.61 -22.22 30.96
CA GLU A 94 -31.44 -21.76 30.24
C GLU A 94 -30.23 -22.66 30.53
N PRO A 95 -29.39 -23.01 29.56
CA PRO A 95 -28.23 -23.84 29.79
C PRO A 95 -27.12 -23.08 30.53
N VAL A 96 -26.48 -23.77 31.45
CA VAL A 96 -25.38 -23.30 32.30
C VAL A 96 -24.27 -24.33 32.31
N PHE A 97 -23.05 -23.90 32.24
CA PHE A 97 -21.87 -24.73 32.42
C PHE A 97 -21.45 -24.76 33.89
N GLN A 98 -21.13 -25.96 34.39
CA GLN A 98 -20.37 -26.10 35.61
C GLN A 98 -18.88 -26.20 35.27
N LEU A 99 -18.09 -25.38 35.92
CA LEU A 99 -16.62 -25.39 35.80
C LEU A 99 -16.06 -26.51 36.72
N GLN A 100 -14.80 -26.91 36.50
CA GLN A 100 -14.15 -27.95 37.31
C GLN A 100 -13.98 -27.56 38.77
N ASP A 101 -13.91 -26.25 39.10
CA ASP A 101 -13.83 -25.72 40.46
C ASP A 101 -15.18 -25.66 41.16
N GLY A 102 -16.26 -26.11 40.50
CA GLY A 102 -17.62 -26.17 41.01
C GLY A 102 -18.46 -24.92 40.75
N ASP A 103 -17.89 -23.87 40.18
CA ASP A 103 -18.60 -22.63 39.83
C ASP A 103 -19.47 -22.81 38.58
N TYR A 104 -20.42 -21.91 38.40
CA TYR A 104 -21.33 -21.91 37.26
C TYR A 104 -21.23 -20.66 36.42
N VAL A 105 -21.35 -20.81 35.10
CA VAL A 105 -21.39 -19.71 34.12
C VAL A 105 -22.50 -19.94 33.10
N ALA A 106 -23.05 -18.87 32.52
CA ALA A 106 -24.04 -18.98 31.46
C ALA A 106 -23.44 -19.68 30.23
N ALA A 107 -24.11 -20.69 29.67
CA ALA A 107 -23.65 -21.41 28.48
C ALA A 107 -24.03 -20.63 27.20
N SER A 108 -23.48 -19.42 27.06
CA SER A 108 -23.80 -18.46 25.98
C SER A 108 -22.72 -18.39 24.92
N GLN A 109 -23.09 -18.58 23.65
CA GLN A 109 -22.22 -18.41 22.49
C GLN A 109 -21.87 -16.91 22.23
N LYS A 110 -22.51 -15.97 22.93
CA LYS A 110 -22.16 -14.55 22.90
C LYS A 110 -20.92 -14.23 23.70
N SER A 111 -20.54 -15.11 24.64
CA SER A 111 -19.44 -14.88 25.56
C SER A 111 -18.42 -16.03 25.63
N ILE A 112 -18.80 -17.19 25.14
CA ILE A 112 -17.97 -18.41 25.09
C ILE A 112 -18.02 -18.95 23.68
N VAL A 113 -16.88 -19.44 23.17
CA VAL A 113 -16.75 -20.10 21.85
C VAL A 113 -16.10 -21.47 22.03
N ASP A 114 -16.35 -22.39 21.11
CA ASP A 114 -15.54 -23.60 20.94
C ASP A 114 -14.31 -23.20 20.07
N ASP A 115 -13.20 -22.96 20.73
CA ASP A 115 -11.97 -22.48 20.05
C ASP A 115 -11.28 -23.64 19.33
N SER A 116 -11.73 -23.91 18.13
CA SER A 116 -11.30 -25.04 17.31
C SER A 116 -11.07 -24.64 15.87
N ILE A 117 -10.34 -25.49 15.14
CA ILE A 117 -10.21 -25.40 13.68
C ILE A 117 -11.50 -26.00 13.08
N TYR A 118 -12.37 -25.16 12.50
CA TYR A 118 -13.66 -25.61 11.98
C TYR A 118 -13.74 -25.73 10.46
N ASN A 119 -12.71 -25.25 9.75
CA ASN A 119 -12.58 -25.41 8.30
C ASN A 119 -11.11 -25.47 7.92
N GLN A 120 -10.75 -26.39 7.02
CA GLN A 120 -9.42 -26.49 6.45
C GLN A 120 -9.52 -26.99 5.01
N LYS A 121 -8.84 -26.33 4.08
CA LYS A 121 -8.85 -26.67 2.67
C LYS A 121 -7.50 -26.40 2.00
N PRO A 122 -7.14 -27.16 0.95
CA PRO A 122 -5.98 -26.84 0.13
C PRO A 122 -6.22 -25.51 -0.63
N VAL A 123 -5.16 -24.75 -0.82
CA VAL A 123 -5.12 -23.54 -1.65
C VAL A 123 -3.76 -23.49 -2.35
N ASP A 124 -3.68 -22.72 -3.43
CA ASP A 124 -2.42 -22.38 -4.10
C ASP A 124 -2.44 -20.87 -4.33
N MET A 125 -1.79 -20.13 -3.45
CA MET A 125 -1.82 -18.66 -3.45
C MET A 125 -0.44 -18.12 -3.06
N THR A 126 -0.11 -16.94 -3.59
CA THR A 126 1.06 -16.17 -3.19
C THR A 126 0.61 -14.95 -2.39
N PHE A 127 1.33 -14.69 -1.31
CA PHE A 127 1.18 -13.49 -0.48
C PHE A 127 2.53 -12.88 -0.21
N TRP A 128 2.52 -11.64 0.24
CA TRP A 128 3.67 -10.95 0.83
C TRP A 128 3.52 -10.94 2.34
N THR A 129 4.57 -11.25 3.06
CA THR A 129 4.61 -11.16 4.52
C THR A 129 4.61 -9.70 4.95
N LYS A 130 3.94 -9.39 6.07
CA LYS A 130 4.02 -8.06 6.70
C LYS A 130 5.10 -8.01 7.77
N ASP A 131 5.39 -6.81 8.27
CA ASP A 131 6.32 -6.63 9.38
C ASP A 131 5.76 -7.24 10.68
N GLY A 132 6.66 -7.84 11.49
CA GLY A 132 6.28 -8.40 12.78
C GLY A 132 5.38 -9.64 12.72
N LEU A 133 5.36 -10.37 11.58
CA LEU A 133 4.56 -11.59 11.41
C LEU A 133 4.84 -12.60 12.53
N THR A 134 3.80 -13.36 12.90
CA THR A 134 3.94 -14.50 13.80
C THR A 134 3.55 -15.79 13.09
N VAL A 135 4.41 -16.81 13.22
CA VAL A 135 4.18 -18.14 12.68
C VAL A 135 3.85 -19.10 13.81
N TYR A 136 2.85 -19.96 13.61
CA TYR A 136 2.38 -20.93 14.56
C TYR A 136 2.56 -22.36 14.03
N LYS A 137 2.74 -23.34 14.93
CA LYS A 137 2.86 -24.76 14.55
C LYS A 137 1.58 -25.31 13.93
N GLU A 138 0.42 -24.82 14.39
CA GLU A 138 -0.93 -25.16 13.92
C GLU A 138 -1.75 -23.89 13.73
N PRO A 139 -2.90 -23.91 13.00
CA PRO A 139 -3.81 -22.77 12.97
C PRO A 139 -4.17 -22.35 14.39
N TYR A 140 -4.03 -21.08 14.69
CA TYR A 140 -4.10 -20.62 16.07
C TYR A 140 -5.45 -20.87 16.72
N VAL A 141 -5.40 -21.59 17.82
CA VAL A 141 -6.39 -21.65 18.90
C VAL A 141 -5.66 -21.34 20.21
N LEU A 142 -6.37 -20.96 21.26
CA LEU A 142 -5.73 -20.57 22.52
C LEU A 142 -4.79 -21.65 23.05
N GLY A 143 -3.52 -21.30 23.22
CA GLY A 143 -2.46 -22.23 23.66
C GLY A 143 -1.62 -22.82 22.53
N THR A 144 -1.91 -22.49 21.26
CA THR A 144 -1.07 -22.91 20.13
C THR A 144 0.32 -22.28 20.24
N GLU A 145 1.35 -23.11 20.12
CA GLU A 145 2.74 -22.69 20.18
C GLU A 145 3.17 -21.95 18.89
N LYS A 146 4.06 -20.99 19.05
CA LYS A 146 4.76 -20.39 17.93
C LYS A 146 5.73 -21.39 17.30
N ALA A 147 5.87 -21.33 15.98
CA ALA A 147 6.89 -22.07 15.25
C ALA A 147 8.21 -21.31 15.25
N ASP A 148 9.31 -22.03 15.19
CA ASP A 148 10.62 -21.46 14.85
C ASP A 148 10.70 -21.34 13.32
N SER A 149 10.52 -20.14 12.79
CA SER A 149 10.40 -19.87 11.36
C SER A 149 11.50 -18.93 10.89
N LYS A 150 11.95 -19.16 9.65
CA LYS A 150 12.95 -18.32 8.96
C LYS A 150 12.32 -17.28 8.03
N LEU A 151 11.01 -17.17 8.02
CA LEU A 151 10.32 -16.22 7.16
C LEU A 151 10.68 -14.78 7.55
N ALA A 152 11.14 -14.04 6.55
CA ALA A 152 11.43 -12.61 6.71
C ALA A 152 10.20 -11.76 6.34
N SER A 153 10.13 -10.54 6.91
CA SER A 153 9.13 -9.54 6.54
C SER A 153 9.32 -9.06 5.10
N PHE A 154 8.22 -8.65 4.45
CA PHE A 154 8.20 -8.05 3.11
C PHE A 154 8.78 -8.97 2.01
N LYS A 155 8.56 -10.27 2.14
CA LYS A 155 8.98 -11.27 1.14
C LYS A 155 7.75 -12.02 0.59
N PRO A 156 7.79 -12.40 -0.70
CA PRO A 156 6.73 -13.23 -1.27
C PRO A 156 6.83 -14.65 -0.71
N ILE A 157 5.68 -15.22 -0.36
CA ILE A 157 5.55 -16.60 0.13
C ILE A 157 4.42 -17.32 -0.59
N LYS A 158 4.60 -18.62 -0.81
CA LYS A 158 3.57 -19.49 -1.35
C LYS A 158 2.90 -20.24 -0.20
N VAL A 159 1.56 -20.31 -0.21
CA VAL A 159 0.77 -21.02 0.80
C VAL A 159 0.02 -22.18 0.17
N SER A 160 -0.05 -23.30 0.91
CA SER A 160 -0.61 -24.59 0.42
C SER A 160 -1.96 -24.95 1.02
N LYS A 161 -2.31 -24.40 2.19
CA LYS A 161 -3.58 -24.64 2.88
C LYS A 161 -4.12 -23.37 3.50
N ALA A 162 -5.44 -23.29 3.65
CA ALA A 162 -6.12 -22.30 4.45
C ALA A 162 -6.94 -23.01 5.54
N ALA A 163 -6.90 -22.46 6.76
CA ALA A 163 -7.70 -22.94 7.89
C ALA A 163 -8.44 -21.76 8.54
N GLN A 164 -9.61 -22.05 9.13
CA GLN A 164 -10.42 -21.08 9.85
C GLN A 164 -10.56 -21.48 11.31
N THR A 165 -10.33 -20.51 12.19
CA THR A 165 -10.55 -20.59 13.63
C THR A 165 -11.33 -19.36 14.09
N HIS A 166 -11.71 -19.29 15.36
CA HIS A 166 -12.32 -18.08 15.91
C HIS A 166 -11.37 -16.87 15.92
N ALA A 167 -10.05 -17.10 15.90
CA ALA A 167 -9.04 -16.05 15.81
C ALA A 167 -8.80 -15.55 14.38
N GLY A 168 -9.47 -16.13 13.37
CA GLY A 168 -9.39 -15.71 11.99
C GLY A 168 -9.00 -16.81 11.02
N THR A 169 -8.57 -16.40 9.82
CA THR A 169 -8.05 -17.28 8.77
C THR A 169 -6.55 -17.39 8.88
N TYR A 170 -6.05 -18.61 8.79
CA TYR A 170 -4.62 -18.93 8.80
C TYR A 170 -4.23 -19.63 7.50
N TYR A 171 -3.01 -19.34 7.02
CA TYR A 171 -2.44 -19.94 5.83
C TYR A 171 -1.18 -20.72 6.18
N LEU A 172 -1.03 -21.92 5.62
CA LEU A 172 0.16 -22.77 5.79
C LEU A 172 1.23 -22.41 4.76
N VAL A 173 2.43 -22.13 5.23
CA VAL A 173 3.67 -22.16 4.47
C VAL A 173 4.37 -23.47 4.77
N ASP A 174 4.55 -24.31 3.75
CA ASP A 174 5.12 -25.64 3.92
C ASP A 174 6.54 -25.57 4.49
N GLY A 175 6.79 -26.35 5.55
CA GLY A 175 8.05 -26.38 6.27
C GLY A 175 8.27 -25.26 7.30
N GLU A 176 7.40 -24.21 7.32
CA GLU A 176 7.53 -23.08 8.24
C GLU A 176 6.40 -23.06 9.28
N GLY A 177 5.14 -23.16 8.86
CA GLY A 177 3.98 -23.15 9.75
C GLY A 177 2.83 -22.28 9.27
N TRP A 178 1.96 -21.90 10.19
CA TRP A 178 0.71 -21.20 9.93
C TRP A 178 0.79 -19.73 10.28
N ILE A 179 0.34 -18.87 9.37
CA ILE A 179 0.37 -17.41 9.50
C ILE A 179 -1.06 -16.88 9.43
N ASN A 180 -1.39 -15.92 10.31
CA ASN A 180 -2.67 -15.22 10.24
C ASN A 180 -2.79 -14.41 8.94
N ALA A 181 -3.96 -14.40 8.33
CA ALA A 181 -4.26 -13.60 7.14
C ALA A 181 -3.99 -12.09 7.35
N SER A 182 -4.09 -11.59 8.59
CA SER A 182 -3.78 -10.20 8.93
C SER A 182 -2.31 -9.85 8.73
N ASP A 183 -1.41 -10.83 8.85
CA ASP A 183 0.04 -10.67 8.71
C ASP A 183 0.50 -10.84 7.25
N LEU A 184 -0.45 -10.96 6.32
CA LEU A 184 -0.22 -11.17 4.91
C LEU A 184 -0.83 -10.04 4.06
N SER A 185 -0.22 -9.78 2.91
CA SER A 185 -0.70 -8.87 1.90
C SER A 185 -0.82 -9.60 0.56
N ARG A 186 -1.86 -9.31 -0.22
CA ARG A 186 -1.99 -9.81 -1.61
C ARG A 186 -1.23 -8.97 -2.62
N ILE A 187 -0.80 -7.79 -2.20
CA ILE A 187 -0.10 -6.81 -3.04
C ILE A 187 1.32 -6.70 -2.51
N ASP A 188 2.29 -6.51 -3.39
CA ASP A 188 3.67 -6.18 -3.01
C ASP A 188 3.68 -5.02 -2.01
N ASN A 189 4.25 -5.27 -0.85
CA ASN A 189 4.30 -4.32 0.26
C ASN A 189 5.72 -3.91 0.63
N ARG A 190 6.72 -4.15 -0.24
CA ARG A 190 8.11 -3.73 -0.02
C ARG A 190 8.25 -2.23 0.20
N ILE A 191 7.33 -1.43 -0.34
CA ILE A 191 7.30 0.02 -0.10
C ILE A 191 7.14 0.37 1.41
N GLU A 192 6.51 -0.49 2.20
CA GLU A 192 6.40 -0.31 3.65
C GLU A 192 7.77 -0.52 4.34
N ALA A 193 8.59 -1.44 3.81
CA ALA A 193 9.99 -1.60 4.26
C ALA A 193 10.82 -0.37 3.90
N VAL A 194 10.62 0.20 2.70
CA VAL A 194 11.26 1.47 2.32
C VAL A 194 10.87 2.56 3.31
N GLN A 195 9.57 2.73 3.61
CA GLN A 195 9.11 3.74 4.57
C GLN A 195 9.75 3.55 5.96
N LYS A 196 9.89 2.31 6.40
CA LYS A 196 10.54 1.99 7.67
C LYS A 196 12.01 2.43 7.68
N VAL A 197 12.77 2.09 6.64
CA VAL A 197 14.18 2.49 6.50
C VAL A 197 14.32 4.00 6.40
N LEU A 198 13.46 4.68 5.63
CA LEU A 198 13.47 6.14 5.54
C LEU A 198 13.23 6.79 6.92
N ASN A 199 12.26 6.29 7.68
CA ASN A 199 11.97 6.80 9.02
C ASN A 199 13.11 6.55 10.00
N GLU A 200 13.72 5.38 9.99
CA GLU A 200 14.79 5.01 10.92
C GLU A 200 16.09 5.78 10.65
N LYS A 201 16.47 5.93 9.36
CA LYS A 201 17.76 6.51 9.00
C LYS A 201 17.74 8.01 8.69
N TYR A 202 16.62 8.55 8.18
CA TYR A 202 16.59 9.88 7.56
C TYR A 202 15.51 10.83 8.07
N ASN A 203 14.50 10.37 8.84
CA ASN A 203 13.35 11.20 9.22
C ASN A 203 13.70 12.44 10.07
N ASN A 204 14.78 12.41 10.82
CA ASN A 204 15.23 13.54 11.64
C ASN A 204 16.17 14.50 10.88
N GLN A 205 16.31 14.35 9.57
CA GLN A 205 17.20 15.14 8.72
C GLN A 205 16.38 16.10 7.86
N GLU A 206 16.11 17.30 8.35
CA GLU A 206 15.35 18.34 7.65
C GLU A 206 15.93 18.76 6.30
N ARG A 207 17.21 18.44 6.04
CA ARG A 207 17.92 18.77 4.81
C ARG A 207 17.70 17.76 3.69
N ILE A 208 16.97 16.69 3.96
CA ILE A 208 16.71 15.58 3.04
C ILE A 208 15.22 15.47 2.79
N SER A 209 14.85 15.43 1.54
CA SER A 209 13.51 15.13 1.04
C SER A 209 13.59 13.92 0.14
N VAL A 210 12.76 12.90 0.37
CA VAL A 210 12.71 11.69 -0.46
C VAL A 210 11.27 11.36 -0.80
N TYR A 211 11.04 11.05 -2.06
CA TYR A 211 9.78 10.52 -2.57
C TYR A 211 10.07 9.26 -3.38
N VAL A 212 9.43 8.15 -3.02
CA VAL A 212 9.53 6.85 -3.69
C VAL A 212 8.14 6.38 -4.06
N LYS A 213 7.92 5.98 -5.31
CA LYS A 213 6.65 5.41 -5.76
C LYS A 213 6.87 4.15 -6.57
N GLN A 214 6.33 3.02 -6.13
CA GLN A 214 6.25 1.80 -6.95
C GLN A 214 5.19 2.01 -8.04
N LEU A 215 5.56 1.77 -9.31
CA LEU A 215 4.68 2.04 -10.45
C LEU A 215 3.60 0.96 -10.67
N ASP A 216 3.84 -0.27 -10.21
CA ASP A 216 2.90 -1.39 -10.34
C ASP A 216 1.79 -1.35 -9.27
N THR A 217 2.08 -0.79 -8.11
CA THR A 217 1.15 -0.78 -6.97
C THR A 217 0.59 0.60 -6.64
N ASP A 218 1.12 1.66 -7.26
CA ASP A 218 0.87 3.07 -6.97
C ASP A 218 1.15 3.48 -5.50
N ARG A 219 1.87 2.63 -4.74
CA ARG A 219 2.16 2.88 -3.33
C ARG A 219 3.40 3.76 -3.17
N VAL A 220 3.38 4.58 -2.12
CA VAL A 220 4.39 5.62 -1.87
C VAL A 220 5.04 5.42 -0.51
N ALA A 221 6.36 5.68 -0.45
CA ALA A 221 7.11 5.93 0.77
C ALA A 221 7.79 7.30 0.65
N ALA A 222 7.79 8.08 1.72
CA ALA A 222 8.31 9.44 1.64
C ALA A 222 8.74 9.99 3.01
N ILE A 223 9.68 10.94 2.96
CA ILE A 223 10.02 11.83 4.09
C ILE A 223 10.24 13.25 3.57
N ASN A 224 9.70 14.24 4.26
CA ASN A 224 9.84 15.67 3.93
C ASN A 224 9.53 16.01 2.47
N ASP A 225 8.82 15.19 1.75
CA ASP A 225 8.70 15.20 0.29
C ASP A 225 7.89 16.38 -0.28
N GLU A 226 7.15 17.08 0.59
CA GLU A 226 6.46 18.34 0.29
C GLU A 226 7.33 19.59 0.63
N LYS A 227 8.55 19.40 1.14
CA LYS A 227 9.45 20.50 1.42
C LYS A 227 9.94 21.12 0.11
N SER A 228 9.70 22.42 -0.07
CA SER A 228 10.18 23.18 -1.23
C SER A 228 11.67 23.47 -1.10
N MET A 229 12.42 23.22 -2.18
CA MET A 229 13.83 23.52 -2.31
C MET A 229 14.09 24.11 -3.69
N TYR A 230 15.18 24.87 -3.84
CA TYR A 230 15.65 25.32 -5.15
C TYR A 230 16.08 24.10 -5.99
N ALA A 231 15.30 23.75 -6.98
CA ALA A 231 15.45 22.49 -7.72
C ALA A 231 16.57 22.47 -8.76
N ALA A 232 17.21 23.62 -8.99
CA ALA A 232 18.27 23.75 -10.00
C ALA A 232 17.84 23.17 -11.36
N SER A 233 18.62 22.25 -11.92
CA SER A 233 18.34 21.64 -13.23
C SER A 233 17.25 20.57 -13.23
N VAL A 234 16.73 20.14 -12.09
CA VAL A 234 15.52 19.26 -12.05
C VAL A 234 14.33 19.98 -12.68
N ALA A 235 14.24 21.31 -12.55
CA ALA A 235 13.15 22.09 -13.16
C ALA A 235 13.07 21.92 -14.69
N LYS A 236 14.15 21.52 -15.37
CA LYS A 236 14.18 21.24 -16.81
C LYS A 236 13.31 20.07 -17.24
N LEU A 237 12.91 19.20 -16.30
CA LEU A 237 11.92 18.13 -16.55
C LEU A 237 10.61 18.69 -17.12
N GLY A 238 10.20 19.90 -16.70
CA GLY A 238 9.02 20.56 -17.26
C GLY A 238 9.12 20.83 -18.75
N VAL A 239 10.30 21.28 -19.21
CA VAL A 239 10.57 21.53 -20.64
C VAL A 239 10.59 20.23 -21.44
N LEU A 240 11.25 19.18 -20.89
CA LEU A 240 11.33 17.86 -21.52
C LEU A 240 9.93 17.21 -21.62
N TYR A 241 9.14 17.24 -20.55
CA TYR A 241 7.77 16.73 -20.54
C TYR A 241 6.90 17.41 -21.60
N TYR A 242 6.92 18.75 -21.64
CA TYR A 242 6.10 19.53 -22.58
C TYR A 242 6.52 19.29 -24.04
N ALA A 243 7.82 19.23 -24.32
CA ALA A 243 8.31 18.93 -25.66
C ALA A 243 7.84 17.54 -26.12
N GLN A 244 7.92 16.51 -25.26
CA GLN A 244 7.43 15.17 -25.57
C GLN A 244 5.90 15.15 -25.80
N GLU A 245 5.13 15.89 -25.00
CA GLU A 245 3.69 16.04 -25.21
C GLU A 245 3.40 16.63 -26.61
N ARG A 246 4.15 17.65 -27.03
CA ARG A 246 3.99 18.27 -28.37
C ARG A 246 4.42 17.35 -29.50
N LEU A 247 5.49 16.56 -29.31
CA LEU A 247 5.89 15.51 -30.25
C LEU A 247 4.80 14.46 -30.42
N SER A 248 4.25 13.97 -29.33
CA SER A 248 3.15 12.98 -29.33
C SER A 248 1.87 13.51 -30.00
N GLN A 249 1.62 14.82 -29.91
CA GLN A 249 0.52 15.51 -30.59
C GLN A 249 0.84 15.86 -32.05
N LYS A 250 2.03 15.52 -32.57
CA LYS A 250 2.51 15.88 -33.92
C LYS A 250 2.53 17.40 -34.17
N LYS A 251 2.71 18.18 -33.13
CA LYS A 251 2.85 19.64 -33.20
C LYS A 251 4.32 20.07 -33.30
N LEU A 252 5.22 19.13 -33.03
CA LEU A 252 6.66 19.26 -33.21
C LEU A 252 7.18 18.01 -33.91
N SER A 253 8.35 18.20 -34.59
CA SER A 253 9.16 17.12 -35.17
C SER A 253 10.56 17.19 -34.58
N LEU A 254 11.19 16.03 -34.35
CA LEU A 254 12.59 15.97 -33.91
C LEU A 254 13.55 16.70 -34.87
N SER A 255 13.16 16.86 -36.15
CA SER A 255 13.91 17.60 -37.17
C SER A 255 13.65 19.11 -37.21
N ASP A 256 12.72 19.65 -36.41
CA ASP A 256 12.49 21.08 -36.32
C ASP A 256 13.79 21.78 -35.85
N GLU A 257 14.10 22.90 -36.41
CA GLU A 257 15.33 23.64 -36.11
C GLU A 257 15.04 24.99 -35.44
N TYR A 258 15.88 25.35 -34.47
CA TYR A 258 15.77 26.55 -33.67
C TYR A 258 17.11 27.28 -33.61
N GLN A 259 17.09 28.57 -33.90
CA GLN A 259 18.30 29.40 -33.97
C GLN A 259 18.75 29.85 -32.57
N TYR A 260 20.03 29.74 -32.27
CA TYR A 260 20.61 30.27 -31.04
C TYR A 260 20.96 31.73 -31.16
N THR A 261 20.04 32.61 -30.87
CA THR A 261 20.21 34.08 -30.86
C THR A 261 20.38 34.60 -29.43
N SER A 262 20.83 35.84 -29.26
CA SER A 262 20.95 36.47 -27.94
C SER A 262 19.63 36.59 -27.20
N ALA A 263 18.50 36.67 -27.90
CA ALA A 263 17.15 36.75 -27.30
C ALA A 263 16.80 35.57 -26.44
N VAL A 264 17.31 34.35 -26.76
CA VAL A 264 16.95 33.13 -26.01
C VAL A 264 17.51 33.07 -24.59
N ASN A 265 18.48 33.91 -24.24
CA ASN A 265 19.04 33.96 -22.89
C ASN A 265 18.46 35.11 -22.05
N GLY A 266 17.55 35.94 -22.59
CA GLY A 266 17.06 37.16 -21.96
C GLY A 266 15.60 37.15 -21.47
N PHE A 267 14.92 36.01 -21.40
CA PHE A 267 13.52 35.94 -20.92
C PHE A 267 13.43 35.53 -19.46
N PRO A 268 12.32 35.80 -18.75
CA PRO A 268 12.13 35.43 -17.37
C PRO A 268 12.20 33.90 -17.17
N GLY A 269 13.00 33.44 -16.21
CA GLY A 269 13.21 32.01 -15.94
C GLY A 269 14.27 31.35 -16.81
N ALA A 270 14.92 32.06 -17.77
CA ALA A 270 16.07 31.53 -18.49
C ALA A 270 17.20 31.13 -17.54
N TYR A 271 17.97 30.11 -17.91
CA TYR A 271 19.14 29.66 -17.16
C TYR A 271 20.36 30.52 -17.56
N ASP A 272 21.29 30.63 -16.61
CA ASP A 272 22.59 31.25 -16.89
C ASP A 272 23.31 30.43 -18.00
N PRO A 273 23.62 31.03 -19.17
CA PRO A 273 24.29 30.33 -20.26
C PRO A 273 25.69 29.83 -19.88
N ASP A 274 26.39 30.50 -18.95
CA ASP A 274 27.70 30.06 -18.47
C ASP A 274 27.69 28.82 -17.60
N GLY A 275 26.50 28.37 -17.18
CA GLY A 275 26.33 27.15 -16.39
C GLY A 275 26.54 25.86 -17.17
N SER A 276 25.88 24.76 -16.73
CA SER A 276 26.04 23.40 -17.29
C SER A 276 25.72 23.35 -18.78
N GLY A 277 26.38 22.43 -19.49
CA GLY A 277 26.11 22.12 -20.90
C GLY A 277 27.31 22.20 -21.80
N LYS A 278 27.13 21.74 -23.04
CA LYS A 278 28.17 21.63 -24.11
C LYS A 278 27.93 22.54 -25.30
N ILE A 279 26.74 23.14 -25.43
CA ILE A 279 26.46 24.14 -26.46
C ILE A 279 27.25 25.41 -26.15
N SER A 280 27.64 26.17 -27.20
CA SER A 280 28.35 27.43 -27.06
C SER A 280 27.71 28.34 -26.00
N LYS A 281 28.50 28.94 -25.13
CA LYS A 281 28.00 29.87 -24.10
C LYS A 281 27.59 31.22 -24.69
N MET A 282 28.17 31.57 -25.87
CA MET A 282 27.83 32.76 -26.61
C MET A 282 26.90 32.42 -27.77
N PRO A 283 25.89 33.25 -28.04
CA PRO A 283 25.04 33.10 -29.22
C PRO A 283 25.90 32.99 -30.49
N ASP A 284 25.59 31.98 -31.30
CA ASP A 284 26.39 31.66 -32.49
C ASP A 284 25.56 31.71 -33.79
N ASP A 285 24.29 32.11 -33.68
CA ASP A 285 23.31 32.21 -34.75
C ASP A 285 23.10 30.94 -35.59
N LYS A 286 23.58 29.78 -35.09
CA LYS A 286 23.34 28.47 -35.71
C LYS A 286 21.99 27.93 -35.38
N ASN A 287 21.50 27.06 -36.25
CA ASN A 287 20.32 26.24 -36.03
C ASN A 287 20.72 24.93 -35.34
N TYR A 288 19.91 24.53 -34.37
CA TYR A 288 20.00 23.29 -33.64
C TYR A 288 18.70 22.52 -33.81
N SER A 289 18.77 21.23 -34.15
CA SER A 289 17.58 20.41 -34.25
C SER A 289 16.94 20.18 -32.86
N LEU A 290 15.62 20.03 -32.83
CA LEU A 290 14.89 19.69 -31.59
C LEU A 290 15.49 18.47 -30.90
N GLU A 291 15.83 17.42 -31.67
CA GLU A 291 16.44 16.21 -31.12
C GLU A 291 17.76 16.53 -30.39
N ASN A 292 18.66 17.29 -31.01
CA ASN A 292 19.94 17.64 -30.39
C ASN A 292 19.76 18.49 -29.13
N LEU A 293 18.78 19.39 -29.12
CA LEU A 293 18.47 20.22 -27.94
C LEU A 293 17.93 19.39 -26.83
N LEU A 294 16.98 18.47 -27.09
CA LEU A 294 16.42 17.57 -26.08
C LEU A 294 17.47 16.62 -25.47
N LYS A 295 18.36 16.07 -26.32
CA LYS A 295 19.52 15.28 -25.86
C LYS A 295 20.44 16.12 -24.98
N ALA A 296 20.78 17.33 -25.38
CA ALA A 296 21.65 18.22 -24.60
C ALA A 296 21.05 18.55 -23.23
N VAL A 297 19.73 18.80 -23.13
CA VAL A 297 19.06 19.06 -21.86
C VAL A 297 19.04 17.79 -20.97
N ALA A 298 18.70 16.64 -21.54
CA ALA A 298 18.59 15.41 -20.77
C ALA A 298 19.96 14.87 -20.34
N GLN A 299 20.91 14.76 -21.27
CA GLN A 299 22.19 14.07 -21.07
C GLN A 299 23.26 14.96 -20.42
N ASN A 300 23.33 16.23 -20.80
CA ASN A 300 24.36 17.13 -20.32
C ASN A 300 23.82 18.24 -19.38
N SER A 301 22.51 18.19 -19.09
CA SER A 301 21.86 19.27 -18.32
C SER A 301 22.09 20.65 -18.88
N ASP A 302 22.13 20.80 -20.23
CA ASP A 302 22.56 22.00 -20.95
C ASP A 302 21.62 23.20 -20.72
N ASN A 303 22.18 24.31 -20.22
CA ASN A 303 21.43 25.53 -19.93
C ASN A 303 21.01 26.25 -21.21
N VAL A 304 21.90 26.34 -22.18
CA VAL A 304 21.64 27.01 -23.47
C VAL A 304 20.57 26.26 -24.25
N ALA A 305 20.67 24.92 -24.34
CA ALA A 305 19.62 24.10 -24.95
C ALA A 305 18.27 24.30 -24.26
N THR A 306 18.27 24.38 -22.92
CA THR A 306 17.04 24.64 -22.15
C THR A 306 16.46 26.00 -22.47
N ASN A 307 17.32 27.05 -22.64
CA ASN A 307 16.88 28.39 -22.99
C ASN A 307 16.30 28.46 -24.41
N ILE A 308 16.92 27.77 -25.36
CA ILE A 308 16.41 27.70 -26.75
C ILE A 308 15.02 27.04 -26.74
N LEU A 309 14.86 25.89 -26.08
CA LEU A 309 13.57 25.24 -25.96
C LEU A 309 12.55 26.05 -25.15
N GLY A 310 13.01 26.73 -24.10
CA GLY A 310 12.21 27.65 -23.31
C GLY A 310 11.65 28.80 -24.13
N TYR A 311 12.48 29.37 -24.97
CA TYR A 311 12.09 30.49 -25.80
C TYR A 311 11.12 30.10 -26.93
N TYR A 312 11.45 29.08 -27.72
CA TYR A 312 10.68 28.70 -28.91
C TYR A 312 9.58 27.68 -28.66
N VAL A 313 9.87 26.61 -27.90
CA VAL A 313 8.95 25.47 -27.74
C VAL A 313 7.91 25.72 -26.64
N THR A 314 8.35 26.37 -25.55
CA THR A 314 7.42 26.66 -24.42
C THR A 314 6.89 28.10 -24.48
N ASN A 315 7.27 28.87 -25.53
CA ASN A 315 6.91 30.26 -25.68
C ASN A 315 7.17 31.09 -24.40
N GLN A 316 8.41 31.00 -23.89
CA GLN A 316 8.88 31.66 -22.66
C GLN A 316 8.06 31.25 -21.41
N TYR A 317 7.75 29.97 -21.30
CA TYR A 317 6.97 29.39 -20.21
C TYR A 317 5.55 29.96 -20.11
N ASP A 318 4.86 30.06 -21.24
CA ASP A 318 3.54 30.64 -21.34
C ASP A 318 2.45 29.85 -20.55
N LYS A 319 1.23 30.39 -20.56
CA LYS A 319 0.10 29.75 -19.83
C LYS A 319 -0.22 28.34 -20.33
N ALA A 320 0.05 28.01 -21.60
CA ALA A 320 -0.22 26.66 -22.11
C ALA A 320 0.82 25.66 -21.58
N PHE A 321 2.09 26.05 -21.54
CA PHE A 321 3.16 25.32 -20.87
C PHE A 321 2.84 25.13 -19.39
N GLN A 322 2.58 26.23 -18.66
CA GLN A 322 2.30 26.19 -17.24
C GLN A 322 1.14 25.24 -16.91
N LYS A 323 0.02 25.38 -17.63
CA LYS A 323 -1.17 24.51 -17.42
C LYS A 323 -0.87 23.03 -17.65
N SER A 324 -0.08 22.70 -18.70
CA SER A 324 0.26 21.31 -19.01
C SER A 324 1.15 20.70 -17.94
N VAL A 325 2.21 21.41 -17.56
CA VAL A 325 3.20 20.92 -16.59
C VAL A 325 2.62 20.86 -15.17
N ASP A 326 1.85 21.89 -14.75
CA ASP A 326 1.17 21.88 -13.45
C ASP A 326 0.23 20.68 -13.29
N LYS A 327 -0.51 20.37 -14.36
CA LYS A 327 -1.38 19.19 -14.37
C LYS A 327 -0.58 17.88 -14.21
N ALA A 328 0.55 17.77 -14.91
CA ALA A 328 1.38 16.57 -14.87
C ALA A 328 2.13 16.39 -13.54
N ALA A 329 2.60 17.49 -12.96
CA ALA A 329 3.27 17.51 -11.66
C ALA A 329 2.30 17.47 -10.47
N ALA A 330 0.98 17.57 -10.71
CA ALA A 330 -0.09 17.71 -9.73
C ALA A 330 0.10 18.90 -8.76
N THR A 331 0.89 19.89 -9.15
CA THR A 331 1.15 21.13 -8.40
C THR A 331 1.73 22.18 -9.32
N SER A 332 1.87 23.43 -8.85
CA SER A 332 2.47 24.50 -9.61
C SER A 332 3.97 24.24 -9.87
N TRP A 333 4.38 24.32 -11.13
CA TRP A 333 5.76 24.15 -11.59
C TRP A 333 6.37 25.49 -11.99
N ASN A 334 7.10 26.11 -11.08
CA ASN A 334 7.60 27.47 -11.27
C ASN A 334 8.99 27.47 -11.92
N MET A 335 9.04 27.83 -13.20
CA MET A 335 10.30 27.93 -13.96
C MET A 335 11.11 29.22 -13.65
N ASP A 336 10.50 30.23 -13.06
CA ASP A 336 11.20 31.44 -12.67
C ASP A 336 11.98 31.25 -11.37
N LYS A 337 11.29 30.87 -10.27
CA LYS A 337 11.92 30.64 -8.98
C LYS A 337 12.63 29.29 -8.91
N LYS A 338 12.21 28.31 -9.69
CA LYS A 338 12.71 26.93 -9.66
C LYS A 338 12.62 26.29 -8.26
N GLU A 339 11.59 26.67 -7.51
CA GLU A 339 11.29 26.08 -6.19
C GLU A 339 10.31 24.93 -6.37
N LEU A 340 10.75 23.71 -6.09
CA LEU A 340 9.99 22.48 -6.26
C LEU A 340 10.12 21.57 -5.04
N THR A 341 9.26 20.57 -4.96
CA THR A 341 9.33 19.51 -3.95
C THR A 341 9.77 18.19 -4.56
N ALA A 342 10.33 17.30 -3.76
CA ALA A 342 10.71 15.96 -4.23
C ALA A 342 9.50 15.20 -4.79
N ARG A 343 8.31 15.36 -4.18
CA ARG A 343 7.05 14.80 -4.67
C ARG A 343 6.68 15.31 -6.04
N ALA A 344 6.71 16.63 -6.25
CA ALA A 344 6.37 17.25 -7.53
C ALA A 344 7.28 16.74 -8.65
N ALA A 345 8.59 16.70 -8.38
CA ALA A 345 9.59 16.24 -9.35
C ALA A 345 9.41 14.75 -9.68
N GLY A 346 9.17 13.90 -8.66
CA GLY A 346 8.87 12.47 -8.85
C GLY A 346 7.57 12.25 -9.62
N THR A 347 6.51 13.04 -9.35
CA THR A 347 5.23 12.96 -10.07
C THR A 347 5.38 13.34 -11.53
N LEU A 348 6.18 14.39 -11.84
CA LEU A 348 6.46 14.75 -13.22
C LEU A 348 7.33 13.71 -13.93
N MET A 349 8.29 13.10 -13.24
CA MET A 349 9.08 12.00 -13.79
C MET A 349 8.21 10.78 -14.13
N GLU A 350 7.22 10.45 -13.28
CA GLU A 350 6.22 9.44 -13.59
C GLU A 350 5.41 9.81 -14.84
N ALA A 351 5.02 11.07 -14.99
CA ALA A 351 4.31 11.53 -16.18
C ALA A 351 5.16 11.35 -17.46
N ILE A 352 6.47 11.62 -17.39
CA ILE A 352 7.42 11.34 -18.47
C ILE A 352 7.51 9.84 -18.76
N TYR A 353 7.57 9.00 -17.72
CA TYR A 353 7.54 7.54 -17.86
C TYR A 353 6.27 7.08 -18.62
N ARG A 354 5.11 7.63 -18.26
CA ARG A 354 3.83 7.27 -18.89
C ARG A 354 3.70 7.80 -20.32
N GLN A 355 4.43 8.85 -20.71
CA GLN A 355 4.53 9.29 -22.12
C GLN A 355 5.24 8.24 -22.98
N ASN A 356 6.16 7.46 -22.42
CA ASN A 356 6.92 6.40 -23.08
C ASN A 356 7.52 6.84 -24.44
N GLY A 357 8.15 8.02 -24.47
CA GLY A 357 8.70 8.65 -25.66
C GLY A 357 10.22 8.75 -25.65
N ASP A 358 10.78 9.53 -26.58
CA ASP A 358 12.23 9.67 -26.77
C ASP A 358 12.96 10.21 -25.54
N ILE A 359 12.29 11.06 -24.75
CA ILE A 359 12.87 11.70 -23.56
C ILE A 359 13.38 10.66 -22.54
N ILE A 360 12.66 9.56 -22.32
CA ILE A 360 13.12 8.49 -21.41
C ILE A 360 14.45 7.92 -21.90
N THR A 361 14.56 7.64 -23.19
CA THR A 361 15.81 7.14 -23.79
C THR A 361 16.97 8.09 -23.58
N TYR A 362 16.73 9.40 -23.73
CA TYR A 362 17.77 10.41 -23.53
C TYR A 362 18.17 10.54 -22.04
N LEU A 363 17.22 10.38 -21.11
CA LEU A 363 17.48 10.38 -19.66
C LEU A 363 18.16 9.10 -19.17
N SER A 364 18.16 8.03 -19.96
CA SER A 364 18.76 6.73 -19.59
C SER A 364 20.25 6.60 -19.95
N SER A 365 20.87 7.67 -20.49
CA SER A 365 22.30 7.71 -20.79
C SER A 365 22.80 9.15 -20.66
N THR A 366 23.32 9.50 -19.52
CA THR A 366 23.71 10.86 -19.16
C THR A 366 25.18 10.94 -18.77
N ASP A 367 25.77 12.16 -18.76
CA ASP A 367 27.14 12.38 -18.25
C ASP A 367 27.24 12.10 -16.73
N TYR A 368 26.13 11.84 -16.04
CA TYR A 368 26.04 11.76 -14.57
C TYR A 368 25.72 10.35 -14.05
N ASP A 369 25.73 9.33 -14.91
CA ASP A 369 25.36 7.96 -14.57
C ASP A 369 26.29 7.32 -13.53
N GLY A 370 27.52 7.81 -13.38
CA GLY A 370 28.50 7.33 -12.39
C GLY A 370 28.36 7.94 -11.00
N GLU A 371 27.31 8.69 -10.71
CA GLU A 371 27.11 9.37 -9.43
C GLU A 371 25.64 9.39 -8.99
N ARG A 372 25.36 9.77 -7.75
CA ARG A 372 24.01 9.95 -7.18
C ARG A 372 23.16 8.66 -7.24
N ILE A 373 21.93 8.70 -7.77
CA ILE A 373 21.00 7.56 -7.77
C ILE A 373 21.56 6.39 -8.59
N SER A 374 22.05 6.64 -9.77
CA SER A 374 22.47 5.58 -10.72
C SER A 374 23.77 4.89 -10.36
N LYS A 375 24.59 5.46 -9.46
CA LYS A 375 25.98 5.05 -9.19
C LYS A 375 26.18 3.54 -8.91
N ASN A 376 25.32 2.96 -8.09
CA ASN A 376 25.44 1.57 -7.65
C ASN A 376 24.25 0.69 -8.08
N ILE A 377 23.35 1.19 -8.92
CA ILE A 377 22.19 0.47 -9.41
C ILE A 377 22.56 -0.31 -10.66
N ASP A 378 22.35 -1.61 -10.66
CA ASP A 378 22.73 -2.55 -11.72
C ASP A 378 21.66 -2.82 -12.78
N VAL A 379 20.57 -2.05 -12.75
CA VAL A 379 19.50 -2.04 -13.76
C VAL A 379 19.45 -0.67 -14.46
N PRO A 380 18.79 -0.55 -15.63
CA PRO A 380 18.66 0.75 -16.30
C PRO A 380 18.01 1.81 -15.38
N VAL A 381 18.55 3.01 -15.45
CA VAL A 381 18.05 4.19 -14.72
C VAL A 381 17.90 5.33 -15.70
N ALA A 382 16.72 5.94 -15.77
CA ALA A 382 16.50 7.20 -16.46
C ALA A 382 16.42 8.32 -15.42
N HIS A 383 17.33 9.30 -15.44
CA HIS A 383 17.40 10.27 -14.37
C HIS A 383 17.74 11.70 -14.80
N LYS A 384 17.42 12.67 -13.94
CA LYS A 384 17.74 14.07 -14.13
C LYS A 384 18.28 14.66 -12.83
N ILE A 385 19.53 15.12 -12.91
CA ILE A 385 20.19 15.76 -11.78
C ILE A 385 19.82 17.25 -11.65
N GLY A 386 19.94 17.75 -10.42
CA GLY A 386 19.94 19.20 -10.11
C GLY A 386 21.13 19.53 -9.22
N ASP A 387 21.89 20.54 -9.62
CA ASP A 387 23.09 20.96 -8.90
C ASP A 387 23.26 22.47 -9.00
N ALA A 388 23.14 23.16 -7.89
CA ALA A 388 23.47 24.58 -7.76
C ALA A 388 23.59 24.96 -6.29
N TYR A 389 24.56 25.78 -5.96
CA TYR A 389 24.83 26.24 -4.59
C TYR A 389 25.00 25.04 -3.64
N ASP A 390 24.26 25.05 -2.53
CA ASP A 390 24.23 23.95 -1.55
C ASP A 390 23.25 22.82 -1.92
N PHE A 391 22.46 22.99 -2.97
CA PHE A 391 21.42 22.05 -3.38
C PHE A 391 21.96 20.99 -4.34
N LYS A 392 21.77 19.73 -3.98
CA LYS A 392 22.10 18.56 -4.81
C LYS A 392 20.88 17.67 -4.88
N HIS A 393 20.45 17.33 -6.10
CA HIS A 393 19.24 16.55 -6.31
C HIS A 393 19.45 15.47 -7.37
N ASP A 394 18.58 14.48 -7.34
CA ASP A 394 18.43 13.55 -8.45
C ASP A 394 17.01 12.97 -8.45
N VAL A 395 16.43 12.82 -9.62
CA VAL A 395 15.07 12.28 -9.83
C VAL A 395 15.14 11.22 -10.90
N ALA A 396 14.72 10.01 -10.59
CA ALA A 396 14.93 8.85 -11.43
C ALA A 396 13.71 7.95 -11.60
N ILE A 397 13.69 7.23 -12.72
CA ILE A 397 12.95 6.00 -12.95
C ILE A 397 13.97 4.88 -12.86
N VAL A 398 13.78 3.93 -11.93
CA VAL A 398 14.61 2.74 -11.79
C VAL A 398 13.84 1.55 -12.36
N TYR A 399 14.40 0.87 -13.36
CA TYR A 399 13.77 -0.24 -14.09
C TYR A 399 14.09 -1.60 -13.43
N ALA A 400 13.81 -1.70 -12.12
CA ALA A 400 13.83 -2.99 -11.40
C ALA A 400 12.67 -3.89 -11.88
N ASP A 401 12.57 -5.13 -11.38
CA ASP A 401 11.47 -6.06 -11.69
C ASP A 401 10.08 -5.41 -11.43
N SER A 402 9.96 -4.63 -10.38
CA SER A 402 8.85 -3.69 -10.14
C SER A 402 9.40 -2.27 -10.28
N PRO A 403 9.21 -1.59 -11.42
CA PRO A 403 9.77 -0.26 -11.65
C PRO A 403 9.27 0.77 -10.63
N PHE A 404 10.14 1.70 -10.27
CA PHE A 404 9.78 2.73 -9.30
C PHE A 404 10.39 4.09 -9.62
N ILE A 405 9.71 5.14 -9.16
CA ILE A 405 10.23 6.51 -9.14
C ILE A 405 10.98 6.72 -7.83
N LEU A 406 12.15 7.34 -7.93
CA LEU A 406 12.94 7.80 -6.79
C LEU A 406 13.32 9.25 -7.00
N SER A 407 12.88 10.14 -6.13
CA SER A 407 13.22 11.57 -6.15
C SER A 407 13.86 11.94 -4.82
N ILE A 408 15.08 12.44 -4.88
CA ILE A 408 15.89 12.82 -3.71
C ILE A 408 16.33 14.27 -3.87
N PHE A 409 15.89 15.10 -2.94
CA PHE A 409 16.29 16.50 -2.83
C PHE A 409 17.09 16.70 -1.56
N THR A 410 18.22 17.42 -1.66
CA THR A 410 19.07 17.68 -0.50
C THR A 410 19.54 19.14 -0.45
N ASP A 411 19.77 19.65 0.76
CA ASP A 411 20.35 20.93 1.09
C ASP A 411 21.62 20.70 1.91
N LYS A 412 22.79 21.16 1.46
CA LYS A 412 24.10 21.00 2.09
C LYS A 412 24.56 19.56 2.32
N GLU A 413 24.09 18.64 1.46
CA GLU A 413 24.52 17.25 1.43
C GLU A 413 25.30 16.94 0.16
N GLY A 414 26.16 15.92 0.20
CA GLY A 414 26.95 15.48 -0.98
C GLY A 414 26.24 14.41 -1.82
N TYR A 415 26.81 14.12 -2.99
CA TYR A 415 26.31 13.07 -3.89
C TYR A 415 26.26 11.68 -3.23
N ASP A 416 27.24 11.40 -2.37
CA ASP A 416 27.29 10.10 -1.66
C ASP A 416 26.09 9.90 -0.70
N LYS A 417 25.50 11.00 -0.19
CA LYS A 417 24.27 10.90 0.59
C LYS A 417 23.09 10.45 -0.30
N ILE A 418 22.98 11.00 -1.51
CA ILE A 418 21.97 10.60 -2.49
C ILE A 418 22.17 9.13 -2.87
N THR A 419 23.42 8.73 -3.14
CA THR A 419 23.77 7.35 -3.43
C THR A 419 23.38 6.40 -2.27
N SER A 420 23.71 6.77 -1.03
CA SER A 420 23.36 5.95 0.14
C SER A 420 21.86 5.74 0.31
N ILE A 421 21.05 6.79 0.07
CA ILE A 421 19.58 6.69 0.09
C ILE A 421 19.08 5.79 -1.05
N ALA A 422 19.65 5.95 -2.25
CA ALA A 422 19.31 5.16 -3.41
C ALA A 422 19.64 3.67 -3.20
N ASP A 423 20.80 3.36 -2.62
CA ASP A 423 21.23 2.00 -2.29
C ASP A 423 20.27 1.33 -1.28
N ASP A 424 19.86 2.07 -0.23
CA ASP A 424 18.90 1.57 0.75
C ASP A 424 17.54 1.26 0.12
N VAL A 425 17.03 2.15 -0.74
CA VAL A 425 15.75 1.97 -1.44
C VAL A 425 15.83 0.82 -2.45
N TYR A 426 16.86 0.83 -3.29
CA TYR A 426 17.06 -0.19 -4.32
C TYR A 426 17.29 -1.58 -3.73
N GLY A 427 18.05 -1.68 -2.63
CA GLY A 427 18.28 -2.94 -1.91
C GLY A 427 17.00 -3.63 -1.43
N ILE A 428 15.90 -2.86 -1.27
CA ILE A 428 14.59 -3.36 -0.86
C ILE A 428 13.71 -3.69 -2.08
N LEU A 429 13.72 -2.82 -3.10
CA LEU A 429 12.77 -2.87 -4.23
C LEU A 429 13.26 -3.67 -5.45
N LYS A 430 14.56 -4.01 -5.51
CA LYS A 430 15.14 -4.85 -6.57
C LYS A 430 14.57 -6.25 -6.63
#